data_169741e584ca1956e63e6b741196d24e
#
_entry.id   169741e584ca1956e63e6b741196d24e
#
_cell.length_a   1.000
_cell.length_b   1.000
_cell.length_c   1.000
_cell.angle_alpha   90.00
_cell.angle_beta   90.00
_cell.angle_gamma   90.00
#
_symmetry.space_group_name_H-M   'P 1'
#
loop_
_entity.id
_entity.type
_entity.pdbx_description
1 polymer ?
#
loop_
_entity_poly.entity_id
_entity_poly.type
_entity_poly.pdbx_seq_one_letter_code
_entity_poly.pdbx_strand_id
1 'polypeptide(L)'
;MIEITNYRQGAILNHNHGEETEKSLKVRIEGISDHGCPVMVNGMSAEMDGRRFSADIDLTEKINTVTASTITPYGNYSQELTLVWDKKSFKRYNFYIDDHIFTFTDLAKERPARAFDHFYLKGLKEIHEKYGTVFSLNCFYHNDHHEFLLKDMPDIWKSEFTDNSDWLKLSFHAYSEFPDRPYAEASAEEIGKDWDLVQNEIYRFAGEAAYIPPCVTHWVNIHPSAAQEMIRRGTRCYAGPLRLRVMGGPSLADRQKGGNMTEIQARSISGADRTAETLGLNLHYGFDEENNYCNNHRSYYDPLLKLYFYYNGVCCNLLPVKEIPGRVESILSVADKYNAETFGIVSHEQYTFPYYPNYLPDHMERMDLAARLYTEAGCKPVFFNDGVLGNTIWDK
;
A
#
# COMPACT_ATOMS: atom_id res chain seq x y z
N MET A 1 -20.92 16.18 -23.80
CA MET A 1 -20.12 15.54 -22.72
C MET A 1 -19.98 16.55 -21.58
N ILE A 2 -19.90 16.09 -20.35
CA ILE A 2 -19.54 16.86 -19.15
C ILE A 2 -18.43 16.12 -18.43
N GLU A 3 -17.42 16.84 -17.92
CA GLU A 3 -16.25 16.25 -17.27
C GLU A 3 -15.76 17.14 -16.15
N ILE A 4 -15.58 16.55 -14.96
CA ILE A 4 -14.85 17.15 -13.83
C ILE A 4 -13.37 16.95 -14.12
N THR A 5 -12.58 18.01 -14.08
CA THR A 5 -11.19 17.99 -14.56
C THR A 5 -10.14 18.10 -13.46
N ASN A 6 -10.50 18.66 -12.30
CA ASN A 6 -9.55 18.88 -11.21
C ASN A 6 -9.46 17.73 -10.20
N TYR A 7 -10.43 16.84 -10.18
CA TYR A 7 -10.39 15.63 -9.35
C TYR A 7 -10.69 14.40 -10.17
N ARG A 8 -10.22 13.27 -9.66
CA ARG A 8 -10.39 11.96 -10.26
C ARG A 8 -11.26 11.08 -9.35
N GLN A 9 -11.85 10.03 -9.93
CA GLN A 9 -12.52 8.97 -9.18
C GLN A 9 -11.64 8.44 -8.05
N GLY A 10 -12.13 8.46 -6.83
CA GLY A 10 -11.43 7.97 -5.65
C GLY A 10 -10.35 8.89 -5.08
N ALA A 11 -10.26 10.15 -5.52
CA ALA A 11 -9.31 11.11 -4.95
C ALA A 11 -9.53 11.26 -3.43
N ILE A 12 -8.44 11.26 -2.67
CA ILE A 12 -8.44 11.48 -1.23
C ILE A 12 -8.05 12.93 -0.99
N LEU A 13 -8.97 13.70 -0.41
CA LEU A 13 -8.84 15.13 -0.18
C LEU A 13 -8.71 15.41 1.31
N ASN A 14 -7.92 16.42 1.66
CA ASN A 14 -7.65 16.85 3.01
C ASN A 14 -7.70 18.38 3.11
N HIS A 15 -7.37 18.93 4.28
CA HIS A 15 -7.34 20.36 4.56
C HIS A 15 -6.48 21.22 3.59
N ASN A 16 -5.55 20.60 2.83
CA ASN A 16 -4.75 21.32 1.82
C ASN A 16 -5.49 21.50 0.49
N HIS A 17 -6.67 20.86 0.31
CA HIS A 17 -7.48 20.97 -0.90
C HIS A 17 -8.62 21.99 -0.77
N GLY A 18 -8.89 22.49 0.45
CA GLY A 18 -9.98 23.42 0.69
C GLY A 18 -10.09 23.85 2.15
N GLU A 19 -11.19 24.49 2.49
CA GLU A 19 -11.46 24.97 3.85
C GLU A 19 -12.08 23.84 4.69
N GLU A 20 -11.32 23.36 5.66
CA GLU A 20 -11.78 22.29 6.56
C GLU A 20 -12.38 22.85 7.85
N THR A 21 -13.51 22.31 8.24
CA THR A 21 -14.20 22.56 9.52
C THR A 21 -14.40 21.24 10.26
N GLU A 22 -14.99 21.28 11.47
CA GLU A 22 -15.38 20.05 12.18
C GLU A 22 -16.46 19.24 11.44
N LYS A 23 -17.21 19.84 10.50
CA LYS A 23 -18.40 19.24 9.87
C LYS A 23 -18.23 19.02 8.38
N SER A 24 -17.34 19.73 7.71
CA SER A 24 -17.18 19.66 6.26
C SER A 24 -15.78 20.05 5.81
N LEU A 25 -15.44 19.59 4.61
CA LEU A 25 -14.34 20.10 3.80
C LEU A 25 -14.96 20.77 2.56
N LYS A 26 -14.89 22.10 2.49
CA LYS A 26 -15.34 22.85 1.31
C LYS A 26 -14.27 22.77 0.23
N VAL A 27 -14.63 22.25 -0.92
CA VAL A 27 -13.74 22.10 -2.08
C VAL A 27 -14.36 22.71 -3.33
N ARG A 28 -13.53 23.22 -4.22
CA ARG A 28 -13.95 23.70 -5.53
C ARG A 28 -13.89 22.58 -6.54
N ILE A 29 -15.03 22.32 -7.20
CA ILE A 29 -15.15 21.40 -8.33
C ILE A 29 -15.02 22.20 -9.61
N GLU A 30 -14.14 21.79 -10.50
CA GLU A 30 -13.92 22.43 -11.81
C GLU A 30 -14.08 21.41 -12.93
N GLY A 31 -14.58 21.86 -14.06
CA GLY A 31 -14.80 20.97 -15.19
C GLY A 31 -15.13 21.69 -16.49
N ILE A 32 -15.46 20.88 -17.50
CA ILE A 32 -15.86 21.35 -18.83
C ILE A 32 -17.18 20.73 -19.25
N SER A 33 -17.98 21.52 -19.98
CA SER A 33 -19.20 21.10 -20.64
C SER A 33 -19.11 21.46 -22.14
N ASP A 34 -19.31 20.48 -23.01
CA ASP A 34 -19.09 20.65 -24.45
C ASP A 34 -20.00 21.72 -25.09
N HIS A 35 -21.15 21.99 -24.52
CA HIS A 35 -22.14 22.87 -25.12
C HIS A 35 -22.28 24.22 -24.41
N GLY A 36 -21.52 24.51 -23.36
CA GLY A 36 -21.65 25.73 -22.57
C GLY A 36 -23.04 25.90 -21.94
N CYS A 37 -23.80 24.81 -21.83
CA CYS A 37 -25.09 24.79 -21.15
C CYS A 37 -24.90 24.89 -19.64
N PRO A 38 -25.88 25.43 -18.88
CA PRO A 38 -25.82 25.48 -17.44
C PRO A 38 -25.49 24.11 -16.81
N VAL A 39 -24.59 24.11 -15.85
CA VAL A 39 -24.17 22.90 -15.13
C VAL A 39 -24.67 22.99 -13.69
N MET A 40 -25.14 21.86 -13.20
CA MET A 40 -25.45 21.66 -11.77
C MET A 40 -24.39 20.74 -11.16
N VAL A 41 -23.87 21.10 -9.99
CA VAL A 41 -23.00 20.24 -9.18
C VAL A 41 -23.70 19.95 -7.86
N ASN A 42 -23.97 18.69 -7.59
CA ASN A 42 -24.80 18.24 -6.43
C ASN A 42 -26.12 19.02 -6.30
N GLY A 43 -26.77 19.32 -7.44
CA GLY A 43 -28.02 20.06 -7.47
C GLY A 43 -27.92 21.58 -7.29
N MET A 44 -26.72 22.12 -7.14
CA MET A 44 -26.45 23.57 -7.10
C MET A 44 -25.95 24.08 -8.45
N SER A 45 -26.38 25.29 -8.85
CA SER A 45 -25.92 25.90 -10.10
C SER A 45 -24.44 26.22 -10.02
N ALA A 46 -23.67 25.75 -10.99
CA ALA A 46 -22.27 26.09 -11.14
C ALA A 46 -22.08 27.47 -11.82
N GLU A 47 -20.99 28.14 -11.50
CA GLU A 47 -20.50 29.29 -12.24
C GLU A 47 -20.02 28.83 -13.63
N MET A 48 -20.39 29.57 -14.67
CA MET A 48 -20.01 29.24 -16.05
C MET A 48 -19.08 30.31 -16.64
N ASP A 49 -17.98 29.88 -17.26
CA ASP A 49 -17.12 30.69 -18.10
C ASP A 49 -16.94 29.98 -19.46
N GLY A 50 -17.79 30.30 -20.40
CA GLY A 50 -17.88 29.61 -21.68
C GLY A 50 -18.25 28.13 -21.48
N ARG A 51 -17.30 27.25 -21.78
CA ARG A 51 -17.45 25.80 -21.60
C ARG A 51 -16.95 25.31 -20.24
N ARG A 52 -16.28 26.15 -19.48
CA ARG A 52 -15.78 25.80 -18.14
C ARG A 52 -16.88 26.05 -17.10
N PHE A 53 -16.93 25.17 -16.12
CA PHE A 53 -17.78 25.35 -14.97
C PHE A 53 -16.98 25.20 -13.68
N SER A 54 -17.44 25.85 -12.62
CA SER A 54 -16.93 25.64 -11.28
C SER A 54 -18.03 25.79 -10.23
N ALA A 55 -17.89 25.04 -9.13
CA ALA A 55 -18.80 25.14 -7.98
C ALA A 55 -18.05 24.78 -6.71
N ASP A 56 -18.35 25.50 -5.63
CA ASP A 56 -17.89 25.11 -4.31
C ASP A 56 -18.92 24.17 -3.67
N ILE A 57 -18.46 23.04 -3.14
CA ILE A 57 -19.28 22.05 -2.45
C ILE A 57 -18.67 21.68 -1.11
N ASP A 58 -19.52 21.21 -0.19
CA ASP A 58 -19.09 20.67 1.10
C ASP A 58 -19.07 19.13 1.03
N LEU A 59 -17.92 18.53 1.33
CA LEU A 59 -17.79 17.12 1.65
C LEU A 59 -18.09 16.95 3.14
N THR A 60 -19.10 16.19 3.50
CA THR A 60 -19.56 16.04 4.89
C THR A 60 -19.38 14.63 5.45
N GLU A 61 -19.08 13.68 4.59
CA GLU A 61 -18.92 12.28 4.93
C GLU A 61 -17.50 11.80 4.62
N LYS A 62 -17.12 10.66 5.18
CA LYS A 62 -15.85 9.98 4.84
C LYS A 62 -15.74 9.72 3.33
N ILE A 63 -16.83 9.25 2.72
CA ILE A 63 -16.94 8.96 1.29
C ILE A 63 -18.09 9.76 0.73
N ASN A 64 -17.82 10.61 -0.24
CA ASN A 64 -18.80 11.54 -0.81
C ASN A 64 -18.97 11.26 -2.30
N THR A 65 -20.20 11.35 -2.78
CA THR A 65 -20.53 11.34 -4.20
C THR A 65 -20.68 12.77 -4.69
N VAL A 66 -19.98 13.10 -5.78
CA VAL A 66 -20.08 14.40 -6.47
C VAL A 66 -20.62 14.16 -7.87
N THR A 67 -21.76 14.78 -8.17
CA THR A 67 -22.42 14.65 -9.47
C THR A 67 -22.44 16.00 -10.18
N ALA A 68 -21.78 16.08 -11.34
CA ALA A 68 -21.94 17.19 -12.27
C ALA A 68 -22.94 16.79 -13.36
N SER A 69 -23.94 17.63 -13.63
CA SER A 69 -24.96 17.34 -14.63
C SER A 69 -25.33 18.58 -15.47
N THR A 70 -25.75 18.36 -16.73
CA THR A 70 -26.22 19.39 -17.62
C THR A 70 -27.32 18.88 -18.53
N ILE A 71 -28.25 19.75 -18.86
CA ILE A 71 -29.31 19.49 -19.83
C ILE A 71 -28.99 20.27 -21.11
N THR A 72 -28.91 19.58 -22.21
CA THR A 72 -28.60 20.16 -23.51
C THR A 72 -29.74 19.87 -24.49
N PRO A 73 -29.80 20.57 -25.66
CA PRO A 73 -30.73 20.20 -26.72
C PRO A 73 -30.59 18.77 -27.24
N TYR A 74 -29.46 18.11 -26.95
CA TYR A 74 -29.14 16.77 -27.42
C TYR A 74 -29.32 15.67 -26.36
N GLY A 75 -29.72 16.04 -25.16
CA GLY A 75 -29.96 15.11 -24.05
C GLY A 75 -29.37 15.57 -22.72
N ASN A 76 -29.56 14.72 -21.73
CA ASN A 76 -29.02 14.93 -20.38
C ASN A 76 -27.68 14.20 -20.24
N TYR A 77 -26.71 14.88 -19.68
CA TYR A 77 -25.37 14.33 -19.43
C TYR A 77 -25.02 14.51 -17.97
N SER A 78 -24.38 13.50 -17.39
CA SER A 78 -23.87 13.57 -16.03
C SER A 78 -22.55 12.81 -15.91
N GLN A 79 -21.71 13.26 -15.00
CA GLN A 79 -20.56 12.51 -14.47
C GLN A 79 -20.67 12.46 -12.96
N GLU A 80 -20.33 11.30 -12.42
CA GLU A 80 -20.28 11.06 -10.99
C GLU A 80 -18.87 10.68 -10.56
N LEU A 81 -18.37 11.30 -9.50
CA LEU A 81 -17.11 10.96 -8.85
C LEU A 81 -17.34 10.62 -7.39
N THR A 82 -16.60 9.63 -6.91
CA THR A 82 -16.44 9.38 -5.48
C THR A 82 -15.21 10.12 -4.99
N LEU A 83 -15.35 10.94 -3.96
CA LEU A 83 -14.26 11.63 -3.28
C LEU A 83 -14.21 11.19 -1.82
N VAL A 84 -13.01 11.03 -1.27
CA VAL A 84 -12.80 10.69 0.13
C VAL A 84 -12.33 11.94 0.88
N TRP A 85 -12.94 12.24 2.01
CA TRP A 85 -12.44 13.26 2.92
C TRP A 85 -11.59 12.61 4.01
N ASP A 86 -10.28 12.85 3.94
CA ASP A 86 -9.31 12.51 4.98
C ASP A 86 -9.29 13.63 6.04
N LYS A 87 -10.32 13.60 6.90
CA LYS A 87 -10.60 14.61 7.91
C LYS A 87 -9.48 14.72 8.93
N LYS A 88 -9.05 15.95 9.24
CA LYS A 88 -7.93 16.21 10.16
C LYS A 88 -6.69 15.40 9.78
N SER A 89 -6.41 15.36 8.50
CA SER A 89 -5.28 14.63 7.94
C SER A 89 -3.95 15.12 8.50
N PHE A 90 -2.97 14.25 8.45
CA PHE A 90 -1.59 14.52 8.88
C PHE A 90 -0.61 13.69 8.06
N LYS A 91 0.62 14.17 7.90
CA LYS A 91 1.69 13.39 7.24
C LYS A 91 1.95 12.11 8.03
N ARG A 92 1.91 10.94 7.34
CA ARG A 92 2.05 9.62 7.94
C ARG A 92 2.69 8.61 7.01
N TYR A 93 3.34 7.61 7.59
CA TYR A 93 3.93 6.53 6.83
C TYR A 93 3.60 5.16 7.42
N ASN A 94 3.51 4.16 6.52
CA ASN A 94 3.44 2.75 6.85
C ASN A 94 4.77 2.09 6.47
N PHE A 95 5.27 1.21 7.33
CA PHE A 95 6.46 0.42 7.05
C PHE A 95 6.12 -1.06 7.13
N TYR A 96 6.18 -1.74 6.00
CA TYR A 96 6.05 -3.19 5.98
C TYR A 96 7.30 -3.85 5.45
N ILE A 97 7.53 -5.10 5.89
CA ILE A 97 8.68 -5.90 5.53
C ILE A 97 8.17 -7.23 4.99
N ASP A 98 8.51 -7.51 3.73
CA ASP A 98 8.07 -8.71 3.01
C ASP A 98 9.03 -9.90 3.23
N ASP A 99 8.58 -11.06 2.78
CA ASP A 99 9.34 -12.32 2.71
C ASP A 99 9.78 -12.85 4.08
N HIS A 100 8.98 -12.59 5.14
CA HIS A 100 9.37 -12.84 6.52
C HIS A 100 9.24 -14.33 6.89
N ILE A 101 10.37 -15.02 7.04
CA ILE A 101 10.45 -16.42 7.46
C ILE A 101 11.82 -16.77 8.08
N PHE A 102 12.89 -16.03 7.77
CA PHE A 102 14.24 -16.34 8.22
C PHE A 102 14.40 -16.15 9.72
N THR A 103 13.86 -15.06 10.27
CA THR A 103 13.84 -14.83 11.73
C THR A 103 13.16 -15.98 12.48
N PHE A 104 12.03 -16.47 11.96
CA PHE A 104 11.34 -17.59 12.60
C PHE A 104 12.12 -18.90 12.51
N THR A 105 12.80 -19.12 11.38
CA THR A 105 13.71 -20.27 11.19
C THR A 105 14.82 -20.24 12.23
N ASP A 106 15.47 -19.09 12.41
CA ASP A 106 16.58 -18.93 13.37
C ASP A 106 16.06 -19.04 14.82
N LEU A 107 14.94 -18.40 15.17
CA LEU A 107 14.33 -18.52 16.49
C LEU A 107 13.99 -19.98 16.86
N ALA A 108 13.40 -20.72 15.91
CA ALA A 108 13.05 -22.12 16.13
C ALA A 108 14.28 -23.00 16.35
N LYS A 109 15.39 -22.69 15.66
CA LYS A 109 16.66 -23.41 15.74
C LYS A 109 17.45 -23.05 16.99
N GLU A 110 17.63 -21.76 17.26
CA GLU A 110 18.53 -21.25 18.32
C GLU A 110 17.89 -21.23 19.69
N ARG A 111 16.56 -21.04 19.75
CA ARG A 111 15.75 -20.96 20.97
C ARG A 111 16.33 -20.01 22.03
N PRO A 112 16.55 -18.73 21.70
CA PRO A 112 17.05 -17.76 22.67
C PRO A 112 16.07 -17.61 23.82
N ALA A 113 16.55 -17.10 24.95
CA ALA A 113 15.70 -16.86 26.13
C ALA A 113 14.55 -15.89 25.83
N ARG A 114 14.77 -14.92 24.93
CA ARG A 114 13.81 -13.94 24.48
C ARG A 114 13.83 -13.83 22.96
N ALA A 115 12.66 -13.74 22.32
CA ALA A 115 12.58 -13.57 20.85
C ALA A 115 13.26 -12.27 20.41
N PHE A 116 13.09 -11.19 21.17
CA PHE A 116 13.66 -9.88 20.84
C PHE A 116 15.17 -9.73 21.19
N ASP A 117 15.84 -10.79 21.64
CA ASP A 117 17.31 -10.87 21.69
C ASP A 117 17.88 -11.27 20.31
N HIS A 118 17.06 -11.84 19.43
CA HIS A 118 17.46 -12.12 18.05
C HIS A 118 17.81 -10.82 17.31
N PHE A 119 18.96 -10.78 16.64
CA PHE A 119 19.54 -9.56 16.07
C PHE A 119 18.56 -8.74 15.20
N TYR A 120 17.73 -9.44 14.42
CA TYR A 120 16.77 -8.81 13.51
C TYR A 120 15.63 -8.12 14.28
N LEU A 121 14.93 -8.84 15.17
CA LEU A 121 13.86 -8.27 15.99
C LEU A 121 14.37 -7.17 16.94
N LYS A 122 15.60 -7.33 17.47
CA LYS A 122 16.28 -6.31 18.25
C LYS A 122 16.51 -5.04 17.42
N GLY A 123 17.01 -5.17 16.18
CA GLY A 123 17.20 -4.03 15.28
C GLY A 123 15.91 -3.29 14.96
N LEU A 124 14.82 -4.01 14.68
CA LEU A 124 13.50 -3.37 14.48
C LEU A 124 13.02 -2.65 15.74
N LYS A 125 13.23 -3.25 16.91
CA LYS A 125 12.88 -2.63 18.20
C LYS A 125 13.68 -1.36 18.45
N GLU A 126 14.96 -1.33 18.14
CA GLU A 126 15.81 -0.13 18.24
C GLU A 126 15.31 1.00 17.33
N ILE A 127 14.85 0.69 16.11
CA ILE A 127 14.25 1.68 15.20
C ILE A 127 12.91 2.19 15.78
N HIS A 128 12.08 1.30 16.32
CA HIS A 128 10.85 1.67 17.00
C HIS A 128 11.12 2.60 18.19
N GLU A 129 12.04 2.26 19.06
CA GLU A 129 12.39 3.04 20.26
C GLU A 129 12.92 4.44 19.91
N LYS A 130 13.62 4.60 18.77
CA LYS A 130 14.14 5.91 18.30
C LYS A 130 13.06 6.79 17.67
N TYR A 131 12.16 6.23 16.87
CA TYR A 131 11.30 7.00 15.97
C TYR A 131 9.80 6.70 16.14
N GLY A 132 9.43 5.78 17.02
CA GLY A 132 8.05 5.30 17.16
C GLY A 132 7.58 4.47 15.97
N THR A 133 8.47 4.05 15.06
CA THR A 133 8.13 3.32 13.84
C THR A 133 7.31 2.07 14.17
N VAL A 134 6.23 1.85 13.44
CA VAL A 134 5.44 0.62 13.51
C VAL A 134 5.74 -0.25 12.28
N PHE A 135 5.78 -1.56 12.47
CA PHE A 135 6.13 -2.51 11.42
C PHE A 135 5.05 -3.56 11.21
N SER A 136 4.76 -3.86 9.94
CA SER A 136 4.03 -5.06 9.53
C SER A 136 5.01 -6.03 8.87
N LEU A 137 5.15 -7.24 9.42
CA LEU A 137 6.00 -8.30 8.88
C LEU A 137 5.11 -9.27 8.10
N ASN A 138 5.28 -9.31 6.78
CA ASN A 138 4.48 -10.13 5.87
C ASN A 138 5.13 -11.51 5.73
N CYS A 139 4.47 -12.52 6.28
CA CYS A 139 5.05 -13.83 6.57
C CYS A 139 4.76 -14.85 5.47
N PHE A 140 5.76 -15.67 5.15
CA PHE A 140 5.59 -16.93 4.46
C PHE A 140 5.23 -18.06 5.43
N TYR A 141 4.60 -19.11 4.89
CA TYR A 141 4.39 -20.37 5.62
C TYR A 141 5.58 -21.32 5.48
N HIS A 142 6.21 -21.39 4.30
CA HIS A 142 7.33 -22.28 3.97
C HIS A 142 8.58 -21.46 3.63
N ASN A 143 9.72 -21.89 4.16
CA ASN A 143 11.03 -21.33 3.82
C ASN A 143 11.67 -22.15 2.70
N ASP A 144 11.78 -21.56 1.51
CA ASP A 144 12.37 -22.23 0.34
C ASP A 144 13.91 -22.38 0.42
N HIS A 145 14.55 -21.68 1.36
CA HIS A 145 16.01 -21.67 1.52
C HIS A 145 16.48 -22.61 2.64
N HIS A 146 15.60 -22.98 3.57
CA HIS A 146 15.91 -23.81 4.74
C HIS A 146 14.75 -24.75 5.03
N GLU A 147 15.06 -25.91 5.59
CA GLU A 147 14.03 -26.85 6.02
C GLU A 147 13.27 -26.28 7.25
N PHE A 148 12.21 -25.55 6.96
CA PHE A 148 11.34 -24.94 8.00
C PHE A 148 9.95 -24.64 7.47
N LEU A 149 8.95 -24.94 8.28
CA LEU A 149 7.57 -24.51 8.09
C LEU A 149 7.13 -23.66 9.28
N LEU A 150 6.27 -22.67 9.07
CA LEU A 150 5.82 -21.76 10.13
C LEU A 150 5.13 -22.51 11.29
N LYS A 151 4.53 -23.68 11.04
CA LYS A 151 4.00 -24.57 12.09
C LYS A 151 5.07 -25.07 13.09
N ASP A 152 6.34 -25.07 12.68
CA ASP A 152 7.46 -25.54 13.53
C ASP A 152 7.99 -24.41 14.44
N MET A 153 7.46 -23.17 14.29
CA MET A 153 7.77 -22.07 15.21
C MET A 153 7.25 -22.37 16.61
N PRO A 154 8.09 -22.34 17.66
CA PRO A 154 7.65 -22.50 19.04
C PRO A 154 6.73 -21.36 19.50
N ASP A 155 5.81 -21.67 20.43
CA ASP A 155 4.90 -20.69 21.03
C ASP A 155 5.41 -20.09 22.35
N ILE A 156 6.65 -20.40 22.72
CA ILE A 156 7.25 -19.99 24.00
C ILE A 156 7.44 -18.49 24.17
N TRP A 157 7.42 -17.72 23.06
CA TRP A 157 7.52 -16.25 23.06
C TRP A 157 6.19 -15.56 22.76
N LYS A 158 5.06 -16.25 22.85
CA LYS A 158 3.75 -15.70 22.52
C LYS A 158 3.44 -14.40 23.27
N SER A 159 3.78 -14.34 24.56
CA SER A 159 3.61 -13.11 25.34
C SER A 159 4.47 -11.95 24.83
N GLU A 160 5.71 -12.23 24.41
CA GLU A 160 6.60 -11.18 23.88
C GLU A 160 6.04 -10.55 22.59
N PHE A 161 5.51 -11.36 21.66
CA PHE A 161 4.85 -10.85 20.46
C PHE A 161 3.57 -10.09 20.81
N THR A 162 2.76 -10.61 21.73
CA THR A 162 1.53 -9.92 22.18
C THR A 162 1.84 -8.58 22.84
N ASP A 163 2.86 -8.52 23.73
CA ASP A 163 3.25 -7.32 24.45
C ASP A 163 3.85 -6.23 23.55
N ASN A 164 4.36 -6.60 22.37
CA ASN A 164 4.89 -5.67 21.36
C ASN A 164 3.93 -5.44 20.19
N SER A 165 2.68 -5.88 20.31
CA SER A 165 1.71 -5.83 19.21
C SER A 165 1.17 -4.43 18.88
N ASP A 166 1.47 -3.44 19.68
CA ASP A 166 1.15 -2.03 19.41
C ASP A 166 2.02 -1.43 18.29
N TRP A 167 3.23 -1.97 18.10
CA TRP A 167 4.17 -1.47 17.10
C TRP A 167 4.66 -2.55 16.11
N LEU A 168 4.54 -3.83 16.42
CA LEU A 168 4.95 -4.94 15.56
C LEU A 168 3.76 -5.85 15.29
N LYS A 169 3.36 -5.93 14.02
CA LYS A 169 2.32 -6.83 13.55
C LYS A 169 2.88 -7.86 12.60
N LEU A 170 2.31 -9.06 12.63
CA LEU A 170 2.56 -10.13 11.68
C LEU A 170 1.38 -10.24 10.73
N SER A 171 1.64 -10.57 9.48
CA SER A 171 0.64 -10.61 8.43
C SER A 171 0.89 -11.76 7.46
N PHE A 172 -0.11 -12.09 6.67
CA PHE A 172 0.04 -13.02 5.55
C PHE A 172 0.77 -12.38 4.38
N HIS A 173 1.71 -13.11 3.73
CA HIS A 173 2.35 -12.69 2.48
C HIS A 173 2.10 -13.66 1.34
N ALA A 174 2.49 -14.91 1.50
CA ALA A 174 2.25 -16.01 0.60
C ALA A 174 2.53 -17.35 1.32
N TYR A 175 2.30 -18.46 0.60
CA TYR A 175 2.72 -19.78 1.07
C TYR A 175 4.26 -19.86 1.17
N SER A 176 4.97 -19.40 0.12
CA SER A 176 6.43 -19.40 0.05
C SER A 176 6.93 -18.37 -0.98
N GLU A 177 8.27 -18.22 -1.09
CA GLU A 177 8.89 -17.34 -2.08
C GLU A 177 8.64 -17.80 -3.52
N PHE A 178 8.60 -19.11 -3.73
CA PHE A 178 8.39 -19.72 -5.05
C PHE A 178 7.09 -20.50 -5.12
N PRO A 179 6.39 -20.51 -6.27
CA PRO A 179 6.71 -19.81 -7.53
C PRO A 179 6.56 -18.30 -7.42
N ASP A 180 7.21 -17.55 -8.31
CA ASP A 180 6.97 -16.13 -8.49
C ASP A 180 5.49 -15.83 -8.75
N ARG A 181 4.97 -14.74 -8.16
CA ARG A 181 3.61 -14.23 -8.39
C ARG A 181 2.51 -15.28 -8.16
N PRO A 182 2.50 -15.94 -6.99
CA PRO A 182 1.64 -17.09 -6.73
C PRO A 182 0.15 -16.77 -6.90
N TYR A 183 -0.24 -15.51 -6.69
CA TYR A 183 -1.65 -15.09 -6.70
C TYR A 183 -2.07 -14.34 -7.97
N ALA A 184 -1.21 -14.26 -8.99
CA ALA A 184 -1.54 -13.59 -10.26
C ALA A 184 -2.72 -14.24 -11.01
N GLU A 185 -2.94 -15.53 -10.80
CA GLU A 185 -4.05 -16.32 -11.38
C GLU A 185 -4.85 -17.09 -10.32
N ALA A 186 -4.58 -16.84 -9.04
CA ALA A 186 -5.19 -17.59 -7.96
C ALA A 186 -6.69 -17.30 -7.81
N SER A 187 -7.44 -18.34 -7.50
CA SER A 187 -8.82 -18.23 -7.05
C SER A 187 -8.91 -17.68 -5.62
N ALA A 188 -10.11 -17.28 -5.21
CA ALA A 188 -10.41 -16.93 -3.82
C ALA A 188 -10.13 -18.09 -2.85
N GLU A 189 -10.37 -19.35 -3.26
CA GLU A 189 -10.13 -20.52 -2.44
C GLU A 189 -8.63 -20.77 -2.22
N GLU A 190 -7.82 -20.65 -3.27
CA GLU A 190 -6.36 -20.87 -3.19
C GLU A 190 -5.69 -19.88 -2.25
N ILE A 191 -5.94 -18.58 -2.43
CA ILE A 191 -5.36 -17.58 -1.52
C ILE A 191 -5.93 -17.72 -0.10
N GLY A 192 -7.23 -18.06 0.03
CA GLY A 192 -7.87 -18.26 1.32
C GLY A 192 -7.24 -19.41 2.11
N LYS A 193 -6.88 -20.50 1.45
CA LYS A 193 -6.20 -21.64 2.06
C LYS A 193 -4.81 -21.27 2.56
N ASP A 194 -4.01 -20.60 1.74
CA ASP A 194 -2.66 -20.18 2.13
C ASP A 194 -2.69 -19.13 3.26
N TRP A 195 -3.65 -18.21 3.19
CA TRP A 195 -3.89 -17.26 4.25
C TRP A 195 -4.23 -17.95 5.59
N ASP A 196 -5.13 -18.93 5.59
CA ASP A 196 -5.50 -19.65 6.81
C ASP A 196 -4.32 -20.38 7.44
N LEU A 197 -3.42 -20.96 6.62
CA LEU A 197 -2.18 -21.58 7.12
C LEU A 197 -1.32 -20.57 7.89
N VAL A 198 -1.04 -19.42 7.30
CA VAL A 198 -0.17 -18.40 7.93
C VAL A 198 -0.87 -17.77 9.15
N GLN A 199 -2.12 -17.36 9.01
CA GLN A 199 -2.85 -16.69 10.08
C GLN A 199 -3.02 -17.58 11.32
N ASN A 200 -3.38 -18.86 11.15
CA ASN A 200 -3.57 -19.78 12.25
C ASN A 200 -2.27 -20.00 13.02
N GLU A 201 -1.14 -20.07 12.32
CA GLU A 201 0.16 -20.19 12.97
C GLU A 201 0.55 -18.92 13.72
N ILE A 202 0.33 -17.73 13.14
CA ILE A 202 0.55 -16.46 13.84
C ILE A 202 -0.29 -16.42 15.14
N TYR A 203 -1.56 -16.79 15.07
CA TYR A 203 -2.43 -16.87 16.27
C TYR A 203 -1.91 -17.83 17.33
N ARG A 204 -1.34 -18.97 16.89
CA ARG A 204 -0.76 -19.98 17.76
C ARG A 204 0.47 -19.46 18.49
N PHE A 205 1.49 -18.96 17.75
CA PHE A 205 2.79 -18.64 18.34
C PHE A 205 2.94 -17.18 18.79
N ALA A 206 2.17 -16.24 18.23
CA ALA A 206 2.29 -14.81 18.52
C ALA A 206 1.02 -14.20 19.16
N GLY A 207 -0.14 -14.83 19.00
CA GLY A 207 -1.42 -14.34 19.50
C GLY A 207 -2.18 -13.48 18.48
N GLU A 208 -3.50 -13.40 18.64
CA GLU A 208 -4.37 -12.64 17.72
C GLU A 208 -4.05 -11.15 17.70
N ALA A 209 -3.66 -10.58 18.87
CA ALA A 209 -3.28 -9.18 18.96
C ALA A 209 -2.07 -8.81 18.08
N ALA A 210 -1.17 -9.77 17.82
CA ALA A 210 0.00 -9.57 16.97
C ALA A 210 -0.32 -9.63 15.47
N TYR A 211 -1.54 -10.01 15.07
CA TYR A 211 -1.92 -10.13 13.66
C TYR A 211 -2.55 -8.85 13.13
N ILE A 212 -2.29 -8.58 11.82
CA ILE A 212 -2.97 -7.58 11.02
C ILE A 212 -3.25 -8.16 9.62
N PRO A 213 -4.42 -7.89 9.00
CA PRO A 213 -4.63 -8.26 7.60
C PRO A 213 -3.58 -7.63 6.68
N PRO A 214 -3.09 -8.35 5.65
CA PRO A 214 -2.02 -7.87 4.79
C PRO A 214 -2.44 -6.66 3.96
N CYS A 215 -1.45 -5.81 3.68
CA CYS A 215 -1.58 -4.72 2.71
C CYS A 215 -0.90 -5.03 1.37
N VAL A 216 -0.36 -6.23 1.19
CA VAL A 216 0.34 -6.64 -0.02
C VAL A 216 0.41 -8.17 -0.09
N THR A 217 0.43 -8.73 -1.29
CA THR A 217 0.80 -10.13 -1.56
C THR A 217 2.16 -10.19 -2.22
N HIS A 218 2.78 -11.35 -2.18
CA HIS A 218 4.07 -11.58 -2.81
C HIS A 218 4.08 -11.14 -4.28
N TRP A 219 5.05 -10.32 -4.67
CA TRP A 219 5.16 -9.65 -5.98
C TRP A 219 4.09 -8.62 -6.32
N VAL A 220 3.24 -8.22 -5.40
CA VAL A 220 2.18 -7.21 -5.64
C VAL A 220 1.19 -7.60 -6.75
N ASN A 221 1.21 -8.85 -7.23
CA ASN A 221 0.32 -9.35 -8.27
C ASN A 221 -0.77 -10.21 -7.66
N ILE A 222 -2.02 -9.89 -7.99
CA ILE A 222 -3.17 -10.61 -7.44
C ILE A 222 -4.31 -10.65 -8.46
N HIS A 223 -4.94 -11.82 -8.58
CA HIS A 223 -6.15 -11.97 -9.38
C HIS A 223 -7.35 -11.27 -8.69
N PRO A 224 -8.31 -10.71 -9.44
CA PRO A 224 -9.49 -10.05 -8.88
C PRO A 224 -10.26 -10.86 -7.85
N SER A 225 -10.45 -12.16 -8.07
CA SER A 225 -11.15 -13.03 -7.11
C SER A 225 -10.37 -13.20 -5.81
N ALA A 226 -9.05 -13.31 -5.88
CA ALA A 226 -8.17 -13.37 -4.73
C ALA A 226 -8.16 -12.03 -3.96
N ALA A 227 -8.16 -10.88 -4.67
CA ALA A 227 -8.27 -9.57 -4.07
C ALA A 227 -9.58 -9.39 -3.28
N GLN A 228 -10.71 -9.85 -3.84
CA GLN A 228 -12.01 -9.83 -3.15
C GLN A 228 -11.99 -10.69 -1.88
N GLU A 229 -11.32 -11.83 -1.90
CA GLU A 229 -11.17 -12.67 -0.72
C GLU A 229 -10.32 -11.99 0.36
N MET A 230 -9.23 -11.31 -0.01
CA MET A 230 -8.45 -10.50 0.93
C MET A 230 -9.32 -9.41 1.60
N ILE A 231 -10.12 -8.69 0.79
CA ILE A 231 -11.02 -7.64 1.28
C ILE A 231 -12.06 -8.23 2.25
N ARG A 232 -12.64 -9.38 1.91
CA ARG A 232 -13.58 -10.12 2.77
C ARG A 232 -12.96 -10.50 4.11
N ARG A 233 -11.66 -10.84 4.12
CA ARG A 233 -10.88 -11.19 5.32
C ARG A 233 -10.34 -9.98 6.10
N GLY A 234 -10.62 -8.77 5.65
CA GLY A 234 -10.32 -7.56 6.41
C GLY A 234 -9.21 -6.67 5.84
N THR A 235 -8.62 -6.99 4.68
CA THR A 235 -7.74 -6.06 3.99
C THR A 235 -8.50 -4.78 3.64
N ARG A 236 -7.95 -3.61 3.99
CA ARG A 236 -8.55 -2.29 3.75
C ARG A 236 -7.69 -1.39 2.88
N CYS A 237 -6.42 -1.73 2.73
CA CYS A 237 -5.50 -1.03 1.85
C CYS A 237 -4.59 -2.01 1.10
N TYR A 238 -4.05 -1.57 -0.03
CA TYR A 238 -3.11 -2.35 -0.82
C TYR A 238 -1.94 -1.49 -1.29
N ALA A 239 -0.74 -2.02 -1.13
CA ALA A 239 0.50 -1.34 -1.44
C ALA A 239 0.81 -1.45 -2.95
N GLY A 240 0.72 -0.32 -3.62
CA GLY A 240 0.91 -0.23 -5.07
C GLY A 240 -0.35 -0.52 -5.87
N PRO A 241 -0.34 -0.19 -7.15
CA PRO A 241 -1.42 -0.54 -8.04
C PRO A 241 -1.50 -2.07 -8.15
N LEU A 242 -2.71 -2.61 -8.25
CA LEU A 242 -2.89 -4.00 -8.63
C LEU A 242 -2.30 -4.19 -10.03
N ARG A 243 -1.24 -4.99 -10.10
CA ARG A 243 -0.57 -5.25 -11.36
C ARG A 243 -1.11 -6.49 -11.99
N LEU A 244 -1.30 -6.40 -13.29
CA LEU A 244 -1.57 -7.56 -14.10
C LEU A 244 -0.36 -8.49 -14.13
N ARG A 245 -0.65 -9.77 -14.36
CA ARG A 245 0.38 -10.73 -14.72
C ARG A 245 1.13 -10.24 -15.95
N VAL A 246 2.43 -10.12 -15.80
CA VAL A 246 3.33 -9.94 -16.92
C VAL A 246 3.53 -11.30 -17.59
N MET A 247 2.90 -11.50 -18.72
CA MET A 247 3.21 -12.62 -19.59
C MET A 247 4.65 -12.47 -20.07
N GLY A 248 5.53 -13.40 -19.69
CA GLY A 248 6.94 -13.38 -20.08
C GLY A 248 7.88 -12.60 -19.16
N GLY A 249 7.48 -12.26 -17.94
CA GLY A 249 8.44 -11.82 -16.92
C GLY A 249 9.52 -12.88 -16.67
N PRO A 250 10.74 -12.47 -16.24
CA PRO A 250 11.87 -13.38 -16.10
C PRO A 250 11.51 -14.54 -15.19
N SER A 251 11.72 -15.74 -15.69
CA SER A 251 11.59 -16.96 -14.92
C SER A 251 12.65 -17.03 -13.83
N LEU A 252 12.46 -17.90 -12.84
CA LEU A 252 13.49 -18.21 -11.85
C LEU A 252 14.84 -18.55 -12.51
N ALA A 253 14.80 -19.26 -13.64
CA ALA A 253 15.99 -19.61 -14.43
C ALA A 253 16.69 -18.37 -15.03
N ASP A 254 15.97 -17.30 -15.34
CA ASP A 254 16.56 -16.07 -15.85
C ASP A 254 17.24 -15.27 -14.74
N ARG A 255 16.74 -15.35 -13.49
CA ARG A 255 17.36 -14.75 -12.31
C ARG A 255 18.66 -15.46 -11.93
N GLN A 256 18.69 -16.78 -11.99
CA GLN A 256 19.88 -17.59 -11.71
C GLN A 256 21.03 -17.35 -12.71
N LYS A 257 20.74 -16.74 -13.86
CA LYS A 257 21.74 -16.35 -14.87
C LYS A 257 22.37 -14.97 -14.63
N GLY A 258 22.17 -14.36 -13.46
CA GLY A 258 22.88 -13.14 -13.04
C GLY A 258 22.33 -11.83 -13.59
N GLY A 259 21.07 -11.78 -13.93
CA GLY A 259 20.37 -10.52 -14.21
C GLY A 259 20.32 -9.64 -12.94
N ASN A 260 20.76 -8.39 -13.06
CA ASN A 260 20.69 -7.44 -11.96
C ASN A 260 19.23 -7.30 -11.50
N MET A 261 18.95 -7.57 -10.21
CA MET A 261 17.61 -7.47 -9.62
C MET A 261 16.93 -6.13 -9.92
N THR A 262 17.69 -5.04 -9.98
CA THR A 262 17.24 -3.70 -10.35
C THR A 262 16.72 -3.62 -11.79
N GLU A 263 17.37 -4.29 -12.74
CA GLU A 263 16.88 -4.35 -14.13
C GLU A 263 15.63 -5.22 -14.27
N ILE A 264 15.58 -6.33 -13.53
CA ILE A 264 14.42 -7.24 -13.52
C ILE A 264 13.20 -6.53 -12.93
N GLN A 265 13.38 -5.80 -11.84
CA GLN A 265 12.31 -5.01 -11.22
C GLN A 265 11.94 -3.78 -12.05
N ALA A 266 12.92 -3.09 -12.64
CA ALA A 266 12.67 -1.97 -13.55
C ALA A 266 11.90 -2.41 -14.80
N ARG A 267 12.18 -3.60 -15.34
CA ARG A 267 11.43 -4.17 -16.46
C ARG A 267 10.02 -4.61 -16.06
N SER A 268 9.81 -5.07 -14.83
CA SER A 268 8.47 -5.38 -14.32
C SER A 268 7.65 -4.13 -13.97
N ILE A 269 8.31 -2.99 -13.79
CA ILE A 269 7.72 -1.68 -13.46
C ILE A 269 7.56 -0.81 -14.71
N SER A 270 8.39 -0.99 -15.72
CA SER A 270 8.29 -0.22 -16.97
C SER A 270 7.17 -0.75 -17.85
N GLY A 271 6.44 0.15 -18.48
CA GLY A 271 5.28 -0.09 -19.35
C GLY A 271 5.41 -1.08 -20.51
N ALA A 272 6.41 -1.97 -20.49
CA ALA A 272 6.56 -3.08 -21.43
C ALA A 272 5.46 -4.16 -21.27
N ASP A 273 4.66 -4.05 -20.23
CA ASP A 273 3.69 -5.09 -19.83
C ASP A 273 2.24 -4.78 -20.17
N ARG A 274 2.02 -3.82 -21.05
CA ARG A 274 0.68 -3.41 -21.53
C ARG A 274 -0.12 -4.50 -22.23
N THR A 275 0.52 -5.58 -22.65
CA THR A 275 -0.17 -6.72 -23.27
C THR A 275 -1.09 -7.47 -22.30
N ALA A 276 -0.93 -7.28 -21.01
CA ALA A 276 -1.81 -7.87 -20.02
C ALA A 276 -3.18 -7.18 -19.96
N GLU A 277 -3.31 -5.96 -20.48
CA GLU A 277 -4.60 -5.27 -20.65
C GLU A 277 -5.58 -6.08 -21.47
N THR A 278 -5.07 -6.79 -22.45
CA THR A 278 -5.87 -7.61 -23.36
C THR A 278 -6.49 -8.81 -22.67
N LEU A 279 -6.06 -9.15 -21.47
CA LEU A 279 -6.55 -10.31 -20.72
C LEU A 279 -7.70 -9.99 -19.77
N GLY A 280 -8.12 -8.70 -19.67
CA GLY A 280 -9.25 -8.28 -18.82
C GLY A 280 -9.02 -8.50 -17.33
N LEU A 281 -7.79 -8.69 -16.90
CA LEU A 281 -7.41 -8.95 -15.51
C LEU A 281 -7.13 -7.69 -14.71
N ASN A 282 -7.24 -6.54 -15.35
CA ASN A 282 -6.93 -5.26 -14.72
C ASN A 282 -8.12 -4.74 -13.93
N LEU A 283 -7.95 -4.62 -12.66
CA LEU A 283 -8.95 -3.99 -11.84
C LEU A 283 -8.95 -2.48 -11.96
N HIS A 284 -7.80 -1.81 -12.17
CA HIS A 284 -7.77 -0.35 -12.33
C HIS A 284 -6.40 0.25 -12.69
N TYR A 285 -5.25 -0.46 -12.63
CA TYR A 285 -3.93 0.16 -12.58
C TYR A 285 -2.87 -0.44 -13.50
N GLY A 286 -3.25 -0.89 -14.66
CA GLY A 286 -2.33 -1.27 -15.71
C GLY A 286 -1.85 -0.08 -16.57
N PHE A 287 -2.45 1.12 -16.38
CA PHE A 287 -2.21 2.26 -17.25
C PHE A 287 -1.21 3.24 -16.64
N ASP A 288 -0.43 3.90 -17.49
CA ASP A 288 0.54 4.92 -17.08
C ASP A 288 -0.13 6.07 -16.33
N GLU A 289 -1.36 6.43 -16.68
CA GLU A 289 -2.11 7.51 -16.01
C GLU A 289 -2.39 7.19 -14.54
N GLU A 290 -2.83 5.96 -14.24
CA GLU A 290 -3.07 5.52 -12.86
C GLU A 290 -1.79 5.44 -12.06
N ASN A 291 -0.74 4.88 -12.66
CA ASN A 291 0.58 4.83 -12.03
C ASN A 291 1.12 6.23 -11.75
N ASN A 292 0.98 7.16 -12.70
CA ASN A 292 1.39 8.55 -12.53
C ASN A 292 0.56 9.25 -11.45
N TYR A 293 -0.76 9.01 -11.42
CA TYR A 293 -1.61 9.55 -10.37
C TYR A 293 -1.17 9.07 -8.99
N CYS A 294 -1.02 7.77 -8.79
CA CYS A 294 -0.56 7.21 -7.52
C CYS A 294 0.85 7.66 -7.14
N ASN A 295 1.75 7.79 -8.11
CA ASN A 295 3.09 8.31 -7.85
C ASN A 295 3.09 9.76 -7.37
N ASN A 296 2.17 10.57 -7.85
CA ASN A 296 2.02 11.98 -7.49
C ASN A 296 1.22 12.17 -6.19
N HIS A 297 0.02 11.59 -6.12
CA HIS A 297 -0.93 11.76 -5.02
C HIS A 297 -0.74 10.74 -3.90
N ARG A 298 0.16 9.80 -4.05
CA ARG A 298 0.59 8.75 -3.12
C ARG A 298 -0.49 7.73 -2.75
N SER A 299 -1.77 8.08 -2.86
CA SER A 299 -2.89 7.19 -2.51
C SER A 299 -4.18 7.59 -3.23
N TYR A 300 -5.13 6.65 -3.26
CA TYR A 300 -6.48 6.89 -3.71
C TYR A 300 -7.38 5.76 -3.22
N TYR A 301 -8.69 5.91 -3.39
CA TYR A 301 -9.72 4.94 -3.00
C TYR A 301 -10.39 4.35 -4.25
N ASP A 302 -10.53 3.03 -4.29
CA ASP A 302 -11.34 2.36 -5.30
C ASP A 302 -12.75 2.11 -4.76
N PRO A 303 -13.79 2.79 -5.27
CA PRO A 303 -15.14 2.63 -4.75
C PRO A 303 -15.79 1.30 -5.12
N LEU A 304 -15.33 0.61 -6.17
CA LEU A 304 -15.85 -0.70 -6.57
C LEU A 304 -15.33 -1.78 -5.63
N LEU A 305 -14.04 -1.74 -5.33
CA LEU A 305 -13.41 -2.67 -4.40
C LEU A 305 -13.59 -2.26 -2.93
N LYS A 306 -13.94 -0.99 -2.68
CA LYS A 306 -13.95 -0.38 -1.33
C LYS A 306 -12.59 -0.52 -0.65
N LEU A 307 -11.52 -0.28 -1.40
CA LEU A 307 -10.14 -0.50 -1.02
C LEU A 307 -9.32 0.76 -1.24
N TYR A 308 -8.47 1.09 -0.27
CA TYR A 308 -7.46 2.14 -0.43
C TYR A 308 -6.23 1.58 -1.10
N PHE A 309 -5.66 2.33 -2.03
CA PHE A 309 -4.37 2.06 -2.62
C PHE A 309 -3.36 3.11 -2.19
N TYR A 310 -2.13 2.70 -1.94
CA TYR A 310 -1.05 3.62 -1.66
C TYR A 310 0.23 3.21 -2.37
N TYR A 311 1.10 4.17 -2.62
CA TYR A 311 2.32 3.93 -3.38
C TYR A 311 3.55 3.93 -2.47
N ASN A 312 4.35 2.87 -2.54
CA ASN A 312 5.63 2.81 -1.84
C ASN A 312 6.62 3.78 -2.47
N GLY A 313 7.27 4.55 -1.63
CA GLY A 313 8.26 5.52 -2.08
C GLY A 313 9.69 4.99 -1.99
N VAL A 314 9.99 4.27 -0.92
CA VAL A 314 11.31 3.75 -0.60
C VAL A 314 11.23 2.23 -0.48
N CYS A 315 12.10 1.52 -1.20
CA CYS A 315 12.37 0.11 -1.02
C CYS A 315 13.80 -0.05 -0.52
N CYS A 316 13.97 -0.37 0.78
CA CYS A 316 15.25 -0.27 1.45
C CYS A 316 16.32 -1.23 0.90
N ASN A 317 15.92 -2.43 0.48
CA ASN A 317 16.88 -3.39 -0.11
C ASN A 317 17.33 -3.02 -1.54
N LEU A 318 16.63 -2.08 -2.21
CA LEU A 318 16.97 -1.67 -3.58
C LEU A 318 17.80 -0.39 -3.64
N LEU A 319 17.82 0.42 -2.58
CA LEU A 319 18.47 1.72 -2.55
C LEU A 319 19.70 1.65 -1.64
N PRO A 320 20.92 1.96 -2.14
CA PRO A 320 22.08 2.18 -1.28
C PRO A 320 21.83 3.30 -0.27
N VAL A 321 22.42 3.22 0.93
CA VAL A 321 22.30 4.23 2.02
C VAL A 321 22.42 5.65 1.50
N LYS A 322 23.41 5.93 0.65
CA LYS A 322 23.67 7.28 0.08
C LYS A 322 22.55 7.83 -0.80
N GLU A 323 21.67 6.99 -1.34
CA GLU A 323 20.61 7.38 -2.26
C GLU A 323 19.26 7.60 -1.55
N ILE A 324 19.08 7.02 -0.36
CA ILE A 324 17.85 7.12 0.41
C ILE A 324 17.45 8.58 0.71
N PRO A 325 18.37 9.48 1.16
CA PRO A 325 17.99 10.87 1.45
C PRO A 325 17.42 11.59 0.24
N GLY A 326 18.10 11.54 -0.91
CA GLY A 326 17.60 12.17 -2.14
C GLY A 326 16.29 11.57 -2.64
N ARG A 327 16.09 10.26 -2.42
CA ARG A 327 14.81 9.60 -2.75
C ARG A 327 13.68 10.09 -1.87
N VAL A 328 13.87 10.16 -0.55
CA VAL A 328 12.86 10.65 0.40
C VAL A 328 12.53 12.12 0.11
N GLU A 329 13.54 12.98 -0.07
CA GLU A 329 13.35 14.38 -0.44
C GLU A 329 12.52 14.56 -1.72
N SER A 330 12.84 13.81 -2.76
CA SER A 330 12.08 13.82 -4.01
C SER A 330 10.62 13.42 -3.81
N ILE A 331 10.35 12.40 -2.99
CA ILE A 331 8.99 11.93 -2.71
C ILE A 331 8.21 13.00 -1.93
N LEU A 332 8.80 13.58 -0.90
CA LEU A 332 8.17 14.63 -0.09
C LEU A 332 7.86 15.87 -0.92
N SER A 333 8.80 16.30 -1.77
CA SER A 333 8.60 17.44 -2.68
C SER A 333 7.44 17.21 -3.67
N VAL A 334 7.33 16.02 -4.24
CA VAL A 334 6.18 15.67 -5.11
C VAL A 334 4.89 15.63 -4.30
N ALA A 335 4.90 15.00 -3.11
CA ALA A 335 3.74 14.91 -2.24
C ALA A 335 3.22 16.31 -1.83
N ASP A 336 4.09 17.22 -1.45
CA ASP A 336 3.71 18.60 -1.11
C ASP A 336 3.04 19.32 -2.30
N LYS A 337 3.53 19.11 -3.52
CA LYS A 337 2.92 19.67 -4.74
C LYS A 337 1.49 19.17 -5.00
N TYR A 338 1.19 17.94 -4.61
CA TYR A 338 -0.10 17.29 -4.82
C TYR A 338 -0.93 17.14 -3.54
N ASN A 339 -0.55 17.82 -2.45
CA ASN A 339 -1.25 17.82 -1.16
C ASN A 339 -1.37 16.41 -0.52
N ALA A 340 -0.44 15.52 -0.83
CA ALA A 340 -0.45 14.14 -0.34
C ALA A 340 0.25 14.02 1.02
N GLU A 341 -0.35 13.25 1.93
CA GLU A 341 0.13 13.09 3.30
C GLU A 341 0.38 11.63 3.70
N THR A 342 0.35 10.69 2.73
CA THR A 342 0.54 9.26 2.97
C THR A 342 1.78 8.73 2.25
N PHE A 343 2.63 7.98 2.97
CA PHE A 343 3.90 7.48 2.47
C PHE A 343 4.06 5.99 2.80
N GLY A 344 4.67 5.22 1.90
CA GLY A 344 4.99 3.83 2.12
C GLY A 344 6.49 3.58 2.12
N ILE A 345 6.96 2.80 3.08
CA ILE A 345 8.30 2.22 3.12
C ILE A 345 8.14 0.71 3.03
N VAL A 346 8.96 0.08 2.21
CA VAL A 346 9.03 -1.37 2.08
C VAL A 346 10.46 -1.86 2.21
N SER A 347 10.61 -3.03 2.76
CA SER A 347 11.84 -3.80 2.75
C SER A 347 11.53 -5.30 2.62
N HIS A 348 12.57 -6.13 2.51
CA HIS A 348 12.44 -7.58 2.47
C HIS A 348 13.41 -8.18 3.50
N GLU A 349 12.92 -9.08 4.34
CA GLU A 349 13.64 -9.60 5.49
C GLU A 349 15.01 -10.23 5.14
N GLN A 350 15.01 -11.11 4.13
CA GLN A 350 16.14 -11.99 3.82
C GLN A 350 17.44 -11.23 3.53
N TYR A 351 17.37 -10.01 3.03
CA TYR A 351 18.54 -9.18 2.74
C TYR A 351 19.38 -8.81 3.98
N THR A 352 18.81 -8.99 5.20
CA THR A 352 19.49 -8.73 6.46
C THR A 352 20.32 -9.94 6.95
N PHE A 353 20.14 -11.11 6.34
CA PHE A 353 20.73 -12.36 6.83
C PHE A 353 22.02 -12.72 6.08
N PRO A 354 23.16 -12.91 6.80
CA PRO A 354 24.46 -13.16 6.17
C PRO A 354 24.52 -14.43 5.30
N TYR A 355 23.63 -15.38 5.51
CA TYR A 355 23.56 -16.61 4.74
C TYR A 355 22.66 -16.51 3.49
N TYR A 356 21.96 -15.39 3.31
CA TYR A 356 21.19 -15.13 2.08
C TYR A 356 22.12 -14.74 0.93
N PRO A 357 21.94 -15.27 -0.30
CA PRO A 357 22.83 -14.97 -1.42
C PRO A 357 22.96 -13.49 -1.77
N ASN A 358 21.91 -12.71 -1.51
CA ASN A 358 21.87 -11.27 -1.79
C ASN A 358 21.95 -10.43 -0.50
N TYR A 359 22.66 -10.93 0.52
CA TYR A 359 22.88 -10.24 1.79
C TYR A 359 23.44 -8.83 1.61
N LEU A 360 22.88 -7.88 2.35
CA LEU A 360 23.29 -6.48 2.41
C LEU A 360 23.74 -6.14 3.82
N PRO A 361 25.05 -5.98 4.08
CA PRO A 361 25.56 -5.69 5.43
C PRO A 361 25.01 -4.40 6.04
N ASP A 362 24.59 -3.44 5.22
CA ASP A 362 24.03 -2.15 5.58
C ASP A 362 22.50 -2.11 5.58
N HIS A 363 21.82 -3.28 5.48
CA HIS A 363 20.36 -3.32 5.27
C HIS A 363 19.59 -2.72 6.45
N MET A 364 19.97 -3.04 7.70
CA MET A 364 19.34 -2.47 8.88
C MET A 364 19.55 -0.93 8.95
N GLU A 365 20.74 -0.45 8.57
CA GLU A 365 21.04 0.99 8.47
C GLU A 365 20.13 1.68 7.44
N ARG A 366 19.84 1.04 6.31
CA ARG A 366 18.92 1.57 5.30
C ARG A 366 17.50 1.73 5.84
N MET A 367 17.02 0.75 6.62
CA MET A 367 15.71 0.80 7.26
C MET A 367 15.64 1.88 8.33
N ASP A 368 16.66 1.98 9.20
CA ASP A 368 16.80 3.02 10.21
C ASP A 368 16.80 4.42 9.57
N LEU A 369 17.59 4.61 8.51
CA LEU A 369 17.68 5.88 7.79
C LEU A 369 16.36 6.29 7.15
N ALA A 370 15.65 5.35 6.50
CA ALA A 370 14.35 5.65 5.89
C ALA A 370 13.32 6.07 6.95
N ALA A 371 13.22 5.33 8.06
CA ALA A 371 12.30 5.65 9.17
C ALA A 371 12.64 7.02 9.78
N ARG A 372 13.92 7.29 10.02
CA ARG A 372 14.40 8.57 10.55
C ARG A 372 13.99 9.74 9.67
N LEU A 373 14.26 9.67 8.38
CA LEU A 373 14.01 10.78 7.45
C LEU A 373 12.52 11.14 7.34
N TYR A 374 11.64 10.15 7.30
CA TYR A 374 10.19 10.43 7.32
C TYR A 374 9.74 11.00 8.66
N THR A 375 10.28 10.52 9.78
CA THR A 375 9.97 11.07 11.11
C THR A 375 10.47 12.51 11.26
N GLU A 376 11.70 12.80 10.83
CA GLU A 376 12.28 14.17 10.81
C GLU A 376 11.47 15.13 9.91
N ALA A 377 10.84 14.61 8.83
CA ALA A 377 9.92 15.36 7.99
C ALA A 377 8.51 15.55 8.60
N GLY A 378 8.31 15.14 9.86
CA GLY A 378 7.04 15.28 10.59
C GLY A 378 6.00 14.20 10.28
N CYS A 379 6.37 13.14 9.59
CA CYS A 379 5.45 12.03 9.31
C CYS A 379 5.32 11.12 10.54
N LYS A 380 4.09 10.75 10.89
CA LYS A 380 3.81 9.80 11.98
C LYS A 380 3.76 8.38 11.45
N PRO A 381 4.40 7.41 12.13
CA PRO A 381 4.26 5.99 11.79
C PRO A 381 2.87 5.47 12.18
N VAL A 382 2.21 4.75 11.27
CA VAL A 382 0.87 4.18 11.48
C VAL A 382 0.68 2.90 10.66
N PHE A 383 -0.24 2.04 11.06
CA PHE A 383 -0.71 0.94 10.23
C PHE A 383 -1.79 1.45 9.25
N PHE A 384 -1.58 1.25 7.95
CA PHE A 384 -2.50 1.77 6.92
C PHE A 384 -3.80 0.99 6.79
N ASN A 385 -3.89 -0.18 7.41
CA ASN A 385 -5.13 -0.98 7.37
C ASN A 385 -6.26 -0.41 8.24
N ASP A 386 -5.98 0.63 9.04
CA ASP A 386 -6.93 1.30 9.90
C ASP A 386 -7.43 2.61 9.26
N GLY A 387 -8.70 2.91 9.40
CA GLY A 387 -9.31 4.18 8.98
C GLY A 387 -9.10 4.55 7.51
N VAL A 388 -8.71 5.79 7.27
CA VAL A 388 -8.23 6.28 5.98
C VAL A 388 -6.71 6.22 5.99
N LEU A 389 -6.14 5.06 5.63
CA LEU A 389 -4.70 4.83 5.62
C LEU A 389 -4.01 5.28 6.93
N GLY A 390 -4.49 4.74 8.06
CA GLY A 390 -3.97 5.03 9.40
C GLY A 390 -4.60 6.24 10.10
N ASN A 391 -5.46 7.00 9.43
CA ASN A 391 -6.23 8.06 10.08
C ASN A 391 -7.60 7.54 10.53
N THR A 392 -7.75 7.32 11.82
CA THR A 392 -8.94 6.69 12.44
C THR A 392 -9.99 7.70 12.93
N ILE A 393 -9.92 8.96 12.47
CA ILE A 393 -10.85 10.03 12.96
C ILE A 393 -12.31 9.69 12.67
N TRP A 394 -12.59 8.95 11.61
CA TRP A 394 -13.93 8.51 11.21
C TRP A 394 -14.41 7.25 11.93
N ASP A 395 -13.56 6.58 12.68
CA ASP A 395 -13.88 5.32 13.36
C ASP A 395 -14.27 5.53 14.84
N LYS A 396 -14.38 6.82 15.25
CA LYS A 396 -14.71 7.24 16.62
C LYS A 396 -16.19 7.52 16.80
#